data_3ee1a2a2e43dc2343138cf56e488b83c
#
_entry.id   3ee1a2a2e43dc2343138cf56e488b83c
#
_cell.length_a   1.000
_cell.length_b   1.000
_cell.length_c   1.000
_cell.angle_alpha   90.00
_cell.angle_beta   90.00
_cell.angle_gamma   90.00
#
_symmetry.space_group_name_H-M   'P 1'
#
loop_
_entity.id
_entity.type
_entity.pdbx_description
1 polymer ?
#
loop_
_entity_poly.entity_id
_entity_poly.type
_entity_poly.pdbx_seq_one_letter_code
_entity_poly.pdbx_strand_id
1 'polypeptide(L)'
;MNLDQESKKLAVIGAGNAGCISALHFRQYLPDLEIDLYHDSEHHPIERVGQGTTIPVARLLSHSLGCDWYNNKIGSTLKTGILYSGGWGKKNRDFFHSFYSMDQVSIHYTPKKLSDDVLSSGLFNVKEQEITDPEKEIDADFIIDCRGRKARDKENLDTIVNPINSVLLASLPKKEMVWTEAQATPNGWTFIVPIEDKLSLGYLYNANLTSKEDATQDFQERFGVEEIEHQMKFDNYCSFNPFVGERTLLNGNQCAFIEPLEATATGLYLWIARIAFDRFSMKVDIPQCLQILHKEVNSIANFILWHYKTGSKFDSPFWNYAKTLPFTPIQKPVGNETYGQWGRTSFDVWENNT
;
A
#
# COMPACT_ATOMS: atom_id res chain seq x y z
N MET A 1 5.85 39.56 -7.03
CA MET A 1 5.03 39.56 -5.83
C MET A 1 5.85 38.87 -4.75
N ASN A 2 6.67 39.65 -4.03
CA ASN A 2 7.48 39.15 -2.92
C ASN A 2 6.54 38.93 -1.73
N LEU A 3 6.15 37.71 -1.51
CA LEU A 3 5.73 37.27 -0.19
C LEU A 3 7.00 36.90 0.54
N ASP A 4 7.25 37.49 1.69
CA ASP A 4 8.18 37.00 2.70
C ASP A 4 7.74 35.57 3.04
N GLN A 5 8.19 34.59 2.27
CA GLN A 5 8.14 33.18 2.65
C GLN A 5 9.26 33.04 3.70
N GLU A 6 8.92 33.22 4.97
CA GLU A 6 9.64 32.51 6.02
C GLU A 6 9.80 31.07 5.49
N SER A 7 11.01 30.56 5.44
CA SER A 7 11.31 29.26 4.85
C SER A 7 10.57 28.18 5.66
N LYS A 8 9.40 27.76 5.17
CA LYS A 8 8.64 26.69 5.81
C LYS A 8 9.48 25.44 5.88
N LYS A 9 9.33 24.70 6.96
CA LYS A 9 10.01 23.45 7.24
C LYS A 9 9.05 22.28 7.34
N LEU A 10 9.39 21.17 6.71
CA LEU A 10 8.66 19.89 6.78
C LEU A 10 9.47 18.89 7.61
N ALA A 11 8.80 18.17 8.48
CA ALA A 11 9.34 16.95 9.09
C ALA A 11 8.56 15.72 8.62
N VAL A 12 9.27 14.67 8.30
CA VAL A 12 8.71 13.33 8.01
C VAL A 12 9.29 12.35 9.03
N ILE A 13 8.42 11.64 9.76
CA ILE A 13 8.83 10.71 10.82
C ILE A 13 8.63 9.29 10.34
N GLY A 14 9.70 8.50 10.29
CA GLY A 14 9.73 7.13 9.80
C GLY A 14 10.19 7.04 8.35
N ALA A 15 11.23 6.24 8.10
CA ALA A 15 11.81 6.00 6.77
C ALA A 15 11.33 4.67 6.13
N GLY A 16 10.14 4.18 6.52
CA GLY A 16 9.45 3.09 5.82
C GLY A 16 8.82 3.56 4.51
N ASN A 17 8.06 2.69 3.85
CA ASN A 17 7.40 2.99 2.56
C ASN A 17 6.66 4.33 2.56
N ALA A 18 5.79 4.56 3.55
CA ALA A 18 4.99 5.78 3.62
C ALA A 18 5.83 7.04 3.79
N GLY A 19 6.84 7.00 4.65
CA GLY A 19 7.74 8.13 4.88
C GLY A 19 8.60 8.44 3.67
N CYS A 20 9.22 7.43 3.05
CA CYS A 20 9.98 7.60 1.82
C CYS A 20 9.14 8.21 0.69
N ILE A 21 7.93 7.66 0.45
CA ILE A 21 7.01 8.17 -0.58
C ILE A 21 6.60 9.61 -0.27
N SER A 22 6.30 9.94 1.00
CA SER A 22 5.93 11.30 1.40
C SER A 22 7.06 12.29 1.20
N ALA A 23 8.26 11.97 1.69
CA ALA A 23 9.42 12.84 1.57
C ALA A 23 9.80 13.09 0.10
N LEU A 24 9.82 12.04 -0.73
CA LEU A 24 10.11 12.13 -2.15
C LEU A 24 9.04 12.94 -2.89
N HIS A 25 7.76 12.79 -2.54
CA HIS A 25 6.69 13.58 -3.13
C HIS A 25 6.88 15.08 -2.89
N PHE A 26 7.16 15.47 -1.66
CA PHE A 26 7.42 16.89 -1.34
C PHE A 26 8.68 17.41 -2.04
N ARG A 27 9.77 16.64 -2.04
CA ARG A 27 11.02 17.02 -2.71
C ARG A 27 10.84 17.22 -4.21
N GLN A 28 10.01 16.40 -4.86
CA GLN A 28 9.73 16.53 -6.30
C GLN A 28 9.08 17.86 -6.67
N TYR A 29 8.15 18.37 -5.84
CA TYR A 29 7.40 19.59 -6.12
C TYR A 29 7.96 20.84 -5.44
N LEU A 30 8.75 20.69 -4.40
CA LEU A 30 9.39 21.75 -3.64
C LEU A 30 10.88 21.43 -3.45
N PRO A 31 11.70 21.60 -4.50
CA PRO A 31 13.11 21.19 -4.48
C PRO A 31 13.95 21.91 -3.44
N ASP A 32 13.58 23.13 -3.05
CA ASP A 32 14.33 23.96 -2.08
C ASP A 32 13.75 23.87 -0.66
N LEU A 33 12.67 23.09 -0.43
CA LEU A 33 12.06 22.96 0.89
C LEU A 33 13.04 22.26 1.86
N GLU A 34 13.18 22.81 3.07
CA GLU A 34 13.88 22.10 4.15
C GLU A 34 13.02 20.92 4.62
N ILE A 35 13.55 19.70 4.48
CA ILE A 35 12.87 18.46 4.87
C ILE A 35 13.78 17.70 5.82
N ASP A 36 13.35 17.60 7.08
CA ASP A 36 13.95 16.69 8.06
C ASP A 36 13.29 15.31 7.94
N LEU A 37 14.09 14.27 7.72
CA LEU A 37 13.65 12.88 7.69
C LEU A 37 14.15 12.15 8.93
N TYR A 38 13.25 11.88 9.87
CA TYR A 38 13.55 11.16 11.10
C TYR A 38 13.40 9.66 10.89
N HIS A 39 14.35 8.89 11.38
CA HIS A 39 14.24 7.43 11.42
C HIS A 39 14.81 6.87 12.72
N ASP A 40 14.41 5.65 13.04
CA ASP A 40 14.92 4.89 14.17
C ASP A 40 15.17 3.46 13.67
N SER A 41 16.44 3.12 13.54
CA SER A 41 16.88 1.83 13.01
C SER A 41 16.69 0.69 14.02
N GLU A 42 16.58 0.99 15.31
CA GLU A 42 16.51 -0.02 16.38
C GLU A 42 15.06 -0.47 16.65
N HIS A 43 14.10 0.46 16.65
CA HIS A 43 12.73 0.18 17.12
C HIS A 43 11.70 0.03 16.00
N HIS A 44 12.01 0.45 14.78
CA HIS A 44 11.10 0.44 13.64
C HIS A 44 11.61 -0.43 12.49
N PRO A 45 11.46 -1.76 12.60
CA PRO A 45 11.87 -2.66 11.51
C PRO A 45 11.04 -2.39 10.26
N ILE A 46 11.73 -2.23 9.13
CA ILE A 46 11.11 -2.05 7.84
C ILE A 46 10.43 -3.35 7.39
N GLU A 47 9.31 -3.21 6.68
CA GLU A 47 8.56 -4.34 6.13
C GLU A 47 9.47 -5.27 5.31
N ARG A 48 9.37 -6.56 5.56
CA ARG A 48 10.20 -7.59 4.91
C ARG A 48 9.56 -8.15 3.63
N VAL A 49 8.32 -7.80 3.38
CA VAL A 49 7.53 -8.31 2.26
C VAL A 49 7.82 -7.47 1.03
N GLY A 50 8.10 -8.11 -0.09
CA GLY A 50 8.23 -7.44 -1.38
C GLY A 50 6.97 -6.62 -1.70
N GLN A 51 7.16 -5.40 -2.21
CA GLN A 51 6.07 -4.47 -2.51
C GLN A 51 5.88 -4.33 -4.01
N GLY A 52 4.60 -4.30 -4.43
CA GLY A 52 4.22 -3.82 -5.75
C GLY A 52 3.79 -2.36 -5.69
N THR A 53 4.13 -1.58 -6.69
CA THR A 53 3.67 -0.19 -6.78
C THR A 53 2.43 -0.06 -7.65
N THR A 54 1.73 1.06 -7.48
CA THR A 54 0.88 1.63 -8.52
C THR A 54 1.74 2.45 -9.50
N ILE A 55 1.22 2.74 -10.70
CA ILE A 55 1.96 3.49 -11.73
C ILE A 55 2.43 4.88 -11.23
N PRO A 56 1.61 5.67 -10.51
CA PRO A 56 2.06 6.96 -9.99
C PRO A 56 3.23 6.86 -9.00
N VAL A 57 3.27 5.81 -8.18
CA VAL A 57 4.38 5.57 -7.24
C VAL A 57 5.66 5.17 -8.00
N ALA A 58 5.55 4.28 -8.99
CA ALA A 58 6.70 3.92 -9.82
C ALA A 58 7.32 5.15 -10.51
N ARG A 59 6.47 6.06 -11.02
CA ARG A 59 6.92 7.34 -11.61
C ARG A 59 7.61 8.24 -10.59
N LEU A 60 7.05 8.36 -9.38
CA LEU A 60 7.69 9.13 -8.31
C LEU A 60 9.09 8.61 -8.02
N LEU A 61 9.24 7.30 -7.84
CA LEU A 61 10.54 6.68 -7.55
C LEU A 61 11.53 6.86 -8.72
N SER A 62 11.06 6.69 -9.95
CA SER A 62 11.88 6.91 -11.14
C SER A 62 12.38 8.36 -11.24
N HIS A 63 11.50 9.34 -11.08
CA HIS A 63 11.87 10.77 -11.19
C HIS A 63 12.78 11.22 -10.04
N SER A 64 12.52 10.75 -8.82
CA SER A 64 13.22 11.25 -7.63
C SER A 64 14.55 10.54 -7.36
N LEU A 65 14.64 9.25 -7.68
CA LEU A 65 15.81 8.41 -7.38
C LEU A 65 16.52 7.90 -8.64
N GLY A 66 15.98 8.16 -9.84
CA GLY A 66 16.48 7.59 -11.09
C GLY A 66 16.32 6.07 -11.17
N CYS A 67 15.41 5.51 -10.39
CA CYS A 67 15.18 4.06 -10.34
C CYS A 67 14.34 3.58 -11.51
N ASP A 68 14.79 2.54 -12.17
CA ASP A 68 14.02 1.74 -13.10
C ASP A 68 14.15 0.24 -12.75
N TRP A 69 13.57 -0.65 -13.56
CA TRP A 69 13.56 -2.10 -13.28
C TRP A 69 14.88 -2.84 -13.64
N TYR A 70 15.86 -2.19 -14.24
CA TYR A 70 17.11 -2.82 -14.65
C TYR A 70 18.36 -2.09 -14.15
N ASN A 71 18.25 -0.84 -13.72
CA ASN A 71 19.35 -0.06 -13.18
C ASN A 71 18.90 0.70 -11.94
N ASN A 72 19.00 0.07 -10.78
CA ASN A 72 18.47 0.66 -9.55
C ASN A 72 19.16 0.10 -8.31
N LYS A 73 19.00 0.80 -7.19
CA LYS A 73 19.52 0.41 -5.87
C LYS A 73 18.45 -0.18 -4.95
N ILE A 74 17.18 -0.08 -5.33
CA ILE A 74 16.06 -0.51 -4.48
C ILE A 74 15.63 -1.95 -4.72
N GLY A 75 16.38 -2.71 -5.52
CA GLY A 75 16.07 -4.09 -5.87
C GLY A 75 14.78 -4.21 -6.67
N SER A 76 14.50 -3.23 -7.55
CA SER A 76 13.26 -3.24 -8.31
C SER A 76 13.27 -4.22 -9.46
N THR A 77 12.08 -4.76 -9.75
CA THR A 77 11.77 -5.60 -10.91
C THR A 77 10.57 -5.05 -11.66
N LEU A 78 10.45 -5.38 -12.93
CA LEU A 78 9.35 -4.92 -13.77
C LEU A 78 8.01 -5.49 -13.30
N LYS A 79 6.96 -4.65 -13.28
CA LYS A 79 5.56 -5.04 -13.04
C LYS A 79 4.69 -4.54 -14.18
N THR A 80 4.24 -5.48 -15.03
CA THR A 80 3.40 -5.19 -16.21
C THR A 80 1.90 -5.31 -15.94
N GLY A 81 1.53 -5.84 -14.77
CA GLY A 81 0.13 -6.04 -14.42
C GLY A 81 -0.07 -6.95 -13.22
N ILE A 82 -1.29 -7.45 -13.11
CA ILE A 82 -1.70 -8.45 -12.11
C ILE A 82 -2.28 -9.66 -12.85
N LEU A 83 -1.75 -10.84 -12.59
CA LEU A 83 -2.35 -12.11 -13.00
C LEU A 83 -3.29 -12.59 -11.90
N TYR A 84 -4.56 -12.67 -12.19
CA TYR A 84 -5.56 -13.31 -11.33
C TYR A 84 -5.67 -14.77 -11.72
N SER A 85 -5.22 -15.66 -10.84
CA SER A 85 -5.18 -17.10 -11.07
C SER A 85 -5.97 -17.87 -10.00
N GLY A 86 -6.05 -19.20 -10.15
CA GLY A 86 -6.69 -20.07 -9.18
C GLY A 86 -8.23 -20.02 -9.19
N GLY A 87 -8.83 -19.33 -10.16
CA GLY A 87 -10.27 -19.35 -10.38
C GLY A 87 -11.05 -18.30 -9.59
N TRP A 88 -10.66 -17.05 -9.71
CA TRP A 88 -11.48 -15.90 -9.32
C TRP A 88 -12.76 -15.84 -10.17
N GLY A 89 -13.88 -15.45 -9.53
CA GLY A 89 -15.18 -15.35 -10.18
C GLY A 89 -15.77 -16.69 -10.60
N LYS A 90 -16.87 -16.63 -11.36
CA LYS A 90 -17.65 -17.80 -11.77
C LYS A 90 -17.10 -18.49 -13.03
N LYS A 91 -16.36 -17.77 -13.86
CA LYS A 91 -15.84 -18.31 -15.13
C LYS A 91 -14.67 -19.28 -14.95
N ASN A 92 -14.10 -19.35 -13.74
CA ASN A 92 -13.05 -20.30 -13.36
C ASN A 92 -11.89 -20.33 -14.37
N ARG A 93 -11.42 -19.16 -14.77
CA ARG A 93 -10.27 -19.00 -15.68
C ARG A 93 -9.30 -17.98 -15.12
N ASP A 94 -8.05 -18.15 -15.44
CA ASP A 94 -7.03 -17.15 -15.16
C ASP A 94 -7.16 -15.97 -16.13
N PHE A 95 -6.88 -14.75 -15.66
CA PHE A 95 -6.91 -13.57 -16.51
C PHE A 95 -5.88 -12.53 -16.05
N PHE A 96 -5.46 -11.70 -16.98
CA PHE A 96 -4.41 -10.72 -16.76
C PHE A 96 -4.95 -9.30 -16.83
N HIS A 97 -4.79 -8.54 -15.74
CA HIS A 97 -5.03 -7.11 -15.72
C HIS A 97 -3.74 -6.38 -16.09
N SER A 98 -3.60 -6.02 -17.36
CA SER A 98 -2.42 -5.34 -17.88
C SER A 98 -2.37 -3.87 -17.44
N PHE A 99 -1.21 -3.43 -16.96
CA PHE A 99 -0.91 -2.02 -16.79
C PHE A 99 -0.28 -1.41 -18.05
N TYR A 100 0.01 -2.24 -19.02
CA TYR A 100 0.61 -1.85 -20.29
C TYR A 100 -0.44 -1.18 -21.17
N SER A 101 -0.54 0.13 -21.04
CA SER A 101 -1.02 1.00 -22.09
C SER A 101 0.17 1.87 -22.44
N MET A 102 0.60 1.84 -23.69
CA MET A 102 1.78 2.53 -24.25
C MET A 102 2.53 3.40 -23.22
N ASP A 103 3.73 3.01 -22.82
CA ASP A 103 4.66 3.72 -21.93
C ASP A 103 4.37 3.68 -20.42
N GLN A 104 3.45 2.84 -19.92
CA GLN A 104 3.20 2.74 -18.51
C GLN A 104 3.51 1.35 -17.96
N VAL A 105 4.48 1.30 -17.09
CA VAL A 105 4.82 0.12 -16.28
C VAL A 105 4.87 0.52 -14.81
N SER A 106 4.78 -0.47 -13.98
CA SER A 106 5.00 -0.35 -12.54
C SER A 106 6.23 -1.17 -12.15
N ILE A 107 6.55 -1.19 -10.88
CA ILE A 107 7.68 -1.97 -10.35
C ILE A 107 7.28 -2.71 -9.10
N HIS A 108 7.99 -3.80 -8.82
CA HIS A 108 8.13 -4.34 -7.48
C HIS A 108 9.44 -3.85 -6.89
N TYR A 109 9.56 -3.82 -5.58
CA TYR A 109 10.80 -3.41 -4.93
C TYR A 109 10.92 -4.00 -3.52
N THR A 110 12.10 -3.85 -2.94
CA THR A 110 12.39 -4.25 -1.56
C THR A 110 12.32 -3.04 -0.64
N PRO A 111 11.38 -2.97 0.33
CA PRO A 111 11.19 -1.81 1.21
C PRO A 111 12.46 -1.37 1.94
N LYS A 112 13.24 -2.33 2.44
CA LYS A 112 14.50 -2.02 3.12
C LYS A 112 15.50 -1.30 2.19
N LYS A 113 15.63 -1.74 0.94
CA LYS A 113 16.51 -1.10 -0.04
C LYS A 113 16.02 0.29 -0.44
N LEU A 114 14.69 0.50 -0.54
CA LEU A 114 14.14 1.83 -0.75
C LEU A 114 14.50 2.77 0.40
N SER A 115 14.33 2.32 1.64
CA SER A 115 14.70 3.10 2.81
C SER A 115 16.19 3.48 2.80
N ASP A 116 17.06 2.50 2.55
CA ASP A 116 18.51 2.72 2.53
C ASP A 116 18.93 3.71 1.43
N ASP A 117 18.34 3.59 0.24
CA ASP A 117 18.63 4.51 -0.86
C ASP A 117 18.14 5.94 -0.57
N VAL A 118 16.94 6.09 0.01
CA VAL A 118 16.39 7.38 0.40
C VAL A 118 17.22 8.03 1.51
N LEU A 119 17.57 7.28 2.56
CA LEU A 119 18.38 7.80 3.67
C LEU A 119 19.80 8.22 3.22
N SER A 120 20.37 7.54 2.24
CA SER A 120 21.70 7.85 1.70
C SER A 120 21.71 8.79 0.50
N SER A 121 20.54 9.21 0.01
CA SER A 121 20.41 10.00 -1.24
C SER A 121 20.98 11.41 -1.18
N GLY A 122 21.15 11.99 0.01
CA GLY A 122 21.49 13.39 0.20
C GLY A 122 20.34 14.37 -0.09
N LEU A 123 19.14 13.89 -0.35
CA LEU A 123 17.97 14.72 -0.64
C LEU A 123 17.32 15.33 0.62
N PHE A 124 17.64 14.84 1.79
CA PHE A 124 16.98 15.17 3.06
C PHE A 124 18.00 15.40 4.18
N ASN A 125 17.60 16.18 5.20
CA ASN A 125 18.32 16.25 6.46
C ASN A 125 17.95 15.02 7.29
N VAL A 126 18.71 13.95 7.16
CA VAL A 126 18.46 12.68 7.85
C VAL A 126 18.84 12.80 9.33
N LYS A 127 17.92 12.39 10.20
CA LYS A 127 18.11 12.38 11.66
C LYS A 127 17.77 11.00 12.22
N GLU A 128 18.77 10.34 12.78
CA GLU A 128 18.57 9.08 13.51
C GLU A 128 18.16 9.40 14.95
N GLN A 129 16.87 9.33 15.19
CA GLN A 129 16.25 9.68 16.48
C GLN A 129 14.89 9.03 16.59
N GLU A 130 14.62 8.41 17.75
CA GLU A 130 13.27 8.00 18.14
C GLU A 130 12.43 9.22 18.48
N ILE A 131 11.25 9.33 17.88
CA ILE A 131 10.28 10.39 18.17
C ILE A 131 9.06 9.74 18.83
N THR A 132 8.77 10.15 20.05
CA THR A 132 7.62 9.65 20.82
C THR A 132 6.44 10.61 20.79
N ASP A 133 6.68 11.90 20.90
CA ASP A 133 5.66 12.97 20.87
C ASP A 133 6.04 14.02 19.79
N PRO A 134 5.54 13.84 18.55
CA PRO A 134 5.89 14.74 17.43
C PRO A 134 5.60 16.20 17.70
N GLU A 135 4.49 16.49 18.38
CA GLU A 135 4.06 17.87 18.65
C GLU A 135 4.99 18.63 19.61
N LYS A 136 5.69 17.90 20.49
CA LYS A 136 6.63 18.49 21.46
C LYS A 136 8.08 18.43 21.01
N GLU A 137 8.46 17.38 20.28
CA GLU A 137 9.86 17.09 19.97
C GLU A 137 10.31 17.69 18.64
N ILE A 138 9.36 17.98 17.72
CA ILE A 138 9.68 18.43 16.37
C ILE A 138 9.42 19.92 16.21
N ASP A 139 10.46 20.64 15.79
CA ASP A 139 10.37 22.03 15.34
C ASP A 139 10.25 22.06 13.81
N ALA A 140 9.01 22.07 13.32
CA ALA A 140 8.66 22.16 11.91
C ALA A 140 7.25 22.78 11.75
N ASP A 141 6.98 23.40 10.61
CA ASP A 141 5.67 24.00 10.31
C ASP A 141 4.64 22.93 9.99
N PHE A 142 5.07 21.80 9.44
CA PHE A 142 4.20 20.67 9.14
C PHE A 142 4.93 19.35 9.38
N ILE A 143 4.19 18.35 9.85
CA ILE A 143 4.72 17.04 10.21
C ILE A 143 3.91 15.97 9.48
N ILE A 144 4.59 15.01 8.85
CA ILE A 144 3.96 13.78 8.34
C ILE A 144 4.47 12.63 9.19
N ASP A 145 3.57 12.06 10.00
CA ASP A 145 3.90 10.98 10.92
C ASP A 145 3.66 9.61 10.29
N CYS A 146 4.74 8.92 9.99
CA CYS A 146 4.78 7.61 9.33
C CYS A 146 5.36 6.51 10.24
N ARG A 147 5.27 6.63 11.58
CA ARG A 147 5.85 5.66 12.56
C ARG A 147 5.21 4.26 12.51
N GLY A 148 4.18 4.07 11.70
CA GLY A 148 3.60 2.77 11.43
C GLY A 148 2.60 2.28 12.49
N ARG A 149 2.25 0.99 12.41
CA ARG A 149 1.13 0.40 13.15
C ARG A 149 1.27 0.47 14.67
N LYS A 150 2.49 0.43 15.22
CA LYS A 150 2.71 0.48 16.67
C LYS A 150 2.32 1.83 17.28
N ALA A 151 2.45 2.90 16.52
CA ALA A 151 2.15 4.26 16.97
C ALA A 151 0.68 4.67 16.77
N ARG A 152 -0.17 3.79 16.19
CA ARG A 152 -1.57 4.13 15.92
C ARG A 152 -2.39 4.28 17.20
N ASP A 153 -3.25 5.30 17.21
CA ASP A 153 -4.28 5.46 18.23
C ASP A 153 -5.49 4.58 17.88
N LYS A 154 -5.72 3.53 18.68
CA LYS A 154 -6.81 2.58 18.43
C LYS A 154 -8.20 3.16 18.64
N GLU A 155 -8.33 4.21 19.46
CA GLU A 155 -9.61 4.89 19.72
C GLU A 155 -10.01 5.79 18.54
N ASN A 156 -9.05 6.13 17.69
CA ASN A 156 -9.24 6.95 16.49
C ASN A 156 -9.35 6.11 15.20
N LEU A 157 -9.80 4.85 15.26
CA LEU A 157 -9.89 3.98 14.10
C LEU A 157 -11.30 3.50 13.81
N ASP A 158 -11.73 3.68 12.58
CA ASP A 158 -12.90 3.00 12.02
C ASP A 158 -12.51 1.67 11.38
N THR A 159 -13.27 0.62 11.69
CA THR A 159 -13.07 -0.70 11.09
C THR A 159 -13.57 -0.72 9.65
N ILE A 160 -12.75 -1.21 8.75
CA ILE A 160 -13.08 -1.45 7.35
C ILE A 160 -13.56 -2.89 7.18
N VAL A 161 -14.72 -3.07 6.56
CA VAL A 161 -15.28 -4.38 6.23
C VAL A 161 -14.39 -5.09 5.21
N ASN A 162 -13.84 -6.23 5.61
CA ASN A 162 -12.98 -7.06 4.76
C ASN A 162 -13.02 -8.51 5.26
N PRO A 163 -13.04 -9.54 4.38
CA PRO A 163 -13.07 -10.93 4.81
C PRO A 163 -11.72 -11.46 5.33
N ILE A 164 -10.62 -10.75 5.08
CA ILE A 164 -9.26 -11.18 5.43
C ILE A 164 -8.80 -10.48 6.72
N ASN A 165 -8.16 -11.26 7.62
CA ASN A 165 -7.60 -10.74 8.86
C ASN A 165 -6.26 -11.38 9.27
N SER A 166 -5.70 -12.23 8.42
CA SER A 166 -4.46 -12.96 8.75
C SER A 166 -3.64 -13.25 7.50
N VAL A 167 -2.33 -13.35 7.66
CA VAL A 167 -1.39 -13.71 6.60
C VAL A 167 -0.29 -14.61 7.12
N LEU A 168 0.11 -15.59 6.29
CA LEU A 168 1.34 -16.36 6.41
C LEU A 168 2.28 -15.88 5.32
N LEU A 169 3.53 -15.59 5.66
CA LEU A 169 4.56 -15.10 4.73
C LEU A 169 5.62 -16.15 4.54
N ALA A 170 6.05 -16.30 3.29
CA ALA A 170 7.13 -17.20 2.90
C ALA A 170 7.85 -16.65 1.66
N SER A 171 8.96 -17.28 1.32
CA SER A 171 9.72 -16.99 0.11
C SER A 171 9.95 -18.26 -0.69
N LEU A 172 10.03 -18.13 -2.00
CA LEU A 172 10.47 -19.17 -2.93
C LEU A 172 11.66 -18.68 -3.75
N PRO A 173 12.46 -19.61 -4.35
CA PRO A 173 13.52 -19.24 -5.26
C PRO A 173 13.00 -18.33 -6.39
N LYS A 174 13.84 -17.40 -6.83
CA LYS A 174 13.53 -16.47 -7.93
C LYS A 174 13.04 -17.23 -9.17
N LYS A 175 12.00 -16.67 -9.80
CA LYS A 175 11.55 -17.07 -11.14
C LYS A 175 11.45 -15.83 -12.01
N GLU A 176 11.67 -15.99 -13.31
CA GLU A 176 11.44 -14.92 -14.30
C GLU A 176 9.94 -14.65 -14.40
N MET A 177 9.52 -13.52 -13.83
CA MET A 177 8.13 -13.10 -13.75
C MET A 177 8.09 -11.57 -13.70
N VAL A 178 7.24 -10.98 -14.52
CA VAL A 178 7.13 -9.52 -14.68
C VAL A 178 5.74 -8.99 -14.28
N TRP A 179 5.04 -9.70 -13.42
CA TRP A 179 3.72 -9.33 -12.89
C TRP A 179 3.58 -9.73 -11.43
N THR A 180 2.64 -9.13 -10.73
CA THR A 180 2.14 -9.67 -9.46
C THR A 180 1.12 -10.76 -9.76
N GLU A 181 1.15 -11.88 -9.07
CA GLU A 181 0.07 -12.86 -9.15
C GLU A 181 -0.79 -12.79 -7.89
N ALA A 182 -2.12 -12.81 -8.08
CA ALA A 182 -3.13 -12.95 -7.05
C ALA A 182 -3.87 -14.26 -7.28
N GLN A 183 -3.48 -15.31 -6.55
CA GLN A 183 -4.04 -16.64 -6.71
C GLN A 183 -5.13 -16.92 -5.69
N ALA A 184 -6.37 -17.17 -6.14
CA ALA A 184 -7.45 -17.60 -5.26
C ALA A 184 -7.17 -18.97 -4.63
N THR A 185 -7.49 -19.11 -3.36
CA THR A 185 -7.37 -20.36 -2.59
C THR A 185 -8.70 -20.69 -1.90
N PRO A 186 -8.92 -21.90 -1.37
CA PRO A 186 -10.14 -22.22 -0.62
C PRO A 186 -10.36 -21.32 0.59
N ASN A 187 -9.28 -20.81 1.21
CA ASN A 187 -9.33 -20.07 2.46
C ASN A 187 -9.15 -18.55 2.29
N GLY A 188 -9.00 -18.07 1.04
CA GLY A 188 -8.73 -16.67 0.73
C GLY A 188 -7.97 -16.54 -0.58
N TRP A 189 -6.76 -15.98 -0.53
CA TRP A 189 -5.89 -15.84 -1.71
C TRP A 189 -4.42 -15.69 -1.32
N THR A 190 -3.54 -15.83 -2.30
CA THR A 190 -2.08 -15.68 -2.12
C THR A 190 -1.55 -14.66 -3.10
N PHE A 191 -0.79 -13.68 -2.61
CA PHE A 191 0.04 -12.87 -3.50
C PHE A 191 1.37 -13.56 -3.77
N ILE A 192 1.88 -13.39 -4.99
CA ILE A 192 3.23 -13.78 -5.40
C ILE A 192 3.85 -12.55 -6.05
N VAL A 193 4.89 -12.01 -5.42
CA VAL A 193 5.58 -10.78 -5.82
C VAL A 193 7.03 -11.13 -6.15
N PRO A 194 7.46 -11.03 -7.42
CA PRO A 194 8.85 -11.22 -7.77
C PRO A 194 9.67 -10.00 -7.33
N ILE A 195 10.68 -10.23 -6.52
CA ILE A 195 11.70 -9.23 -6.19
C ILE A 195 13.05 -9.69 -6.72
N GLU A 196 14.07 -8.89 -6.53
CA GLU A 196 15.38 -9.07 -7.18
C GLU A 196 15.96 -10.48 -7.04
N ASP A 197 15.86 -11.08 -5.87
CA ASP A 197 16.52 -12.32 -5.49
C ASP A 197 15.58 -13.52 -5.25
N LYS A 198 14.27 -13.26 -5.08
CA LYS A 198 13.29 -14.29 -4.69
C LYS A 198 11.87 -13.96 -5.12
N LEU A 199 10.97 -14.91 -4.96
CA LEU A 199 9.54 -14.64 -4.91
C LEU A 199 9.12 -14.42 -3.45
N SER A 200 8.42 -13.33 -3.17
CA SER A 200 7.78 -13.06 -1.88
C SER A 200 6.32 -13.51 -1.94
N LEU A 201 5.90 -14.39 -1.05
CA LEU A 201 4.57 -14.94 -1.00
C LEU A 201 3.86 -14.56 0.28
N GLY A 202 2.56 -14.30 0.19
CA GLY A 202 1.70 -14.14 1.36
C GLY A 202 0.36 -14.81 1.15
N TYR A 203 0.08 -15.80 2.00
CA TYR A 203 -1.19 -16.53 2.03
C TYR A 203 -2.15 -15.81 2.99
N LEU A 204 -3.15 -15.15 2.42
CA LEU A 204 -4.14 -14.38 3.16
C LEU A 204 -5.39 -15.23 3.43
N TYR A 205 -5.86 -15.21 4.67
CA TYR A 205 -7.00 -16.01 5.12
C TYR A 205 -7.76 -15.33 6.27
N ASN A 206 -8.87 -15.93 6.66
CA ASN A 206 -9.64 -15.50 7.83
C ASN A 206 -9.42 -16.47 8.99
N ALA A 207 -8.70 -16.04 10.01
CA ALA A 207 -8.38 -16.86 11.18
C ALA A 207 -9.59 -17.21 12.06
N ASN A 208 -10.77 -16.63 11.81
CA ASN A 208 -12.01 -17.02 12.48
C ASN A 208 -12.73 -18.19 11.74
N LEU A 209 -12.32 -18.48 10.51
CA LEU A 209 -12.93 -19.52 9.66
C LEU A 209 -11.98 -20.70 9.38
N THR A 210 -10.69 -20.43 9.36
CA THR A 210 -9.63 -21.40 9.04
C THR A 210 -8.58 -21.35 10.11
N SER A 211 -8.20 -22.51 10.67
CA SER A 211 -7.11 -22.58 11.65
C SER A 211 -5.77 -22.20 11.01
N LYS A 212 -4.81 -21.83 11.85
CA LYS A 212 -3.45 -21.57 11.37
C LYS A 212 -2.83 -22.82 10.73
N GLU A 213 -3.08 -23.96 11.35
CA GLU A 213 -2.57 -25.27 10.94
C GLU A 213 -3.08 -25.64 9.56
N ASP A 214 -4.40 -25.51 9.31
CA ASP A 214 -5.02 -25.79 8.02
C ASP A 214 -4.55 -24.80 6.94
N ALA A 215 -4.44 -23.50 7.28
CA ALA A 215 -3.91 -22.49 6.37
C ALA A 215 -2.44 -22.75 6.00
N THR A 216 -1.63 -23.19 6.98
CA THR A 216 -0.22 -23.53 6.76
C THR A 216 -0.10 -24.76 5.85
N GLN A 217 -0.88 -25.79 6.11
CA GLN A 217 -0.86 -27.02 5.30
C GLN A 217 -1.28 -26.72 3.86
N ASP A 218 -2.39 -25.99 3.62
CA ASP A 218 -2.83 -25.63 2.26
C ASP A 218 -1.78 -24.75 1.55
N PHE A 219 -1.12 -23.83 2.27
CA PHE A 219 -0.08 -22.98 1.71
C PHE A 219 1.14 -23.81 1.27
N GLN A 220 1.61 -24.72 2.13
CA GLN A 220 2.75 -25.61 1.83
C GLN A 220 2.44 -26.55 0.68
N GLU A 221 1.31 -27.26 0.70
CA GLU A 221 0.93 -28.22 -0.33
C GLU A 221 0.69 -27.56 -1.69
N ARG A 222 0.07 -26.37 -1.72
CA ARG A 222 -0.32 -25.68 -2.94
C ARG A 222 0.84 -24.97 -3.63
N PHE A 223 1.74 -24.38 -2.87
CA PHE A 223 2.81 -23.53 -3.39
C PHE A 223 4.20 -24.13 -3.26
N GLY A 224 4.35 -25.28 -2.61
CA GLY A 224 5.66 -25.88 -2.36
C GLY A 224 6.51 -25.10 -1.37
N VAL A 225 5.87 -24.37 -0.44
CA VAL A 225 6.55 -23.64 0.62
C VAL A 225 7.01 -24.62 1.68
N GLU A 226 8.29 -24.60 2.03
CA GLU A 226 8.86 -25.49 3.06
C GLU A 226 8.67 -24.90 4.46
N GLU A 227 8.89 -23.61 4.63
CA GLU A 227 8.86 -22.90 5.92
C GLU A 227 8.01 -21.64 5.86
N ILE A 228 7.25 -21.37 6.93
CA ILE A 228 6.55 -20.12 7.16
C ILE A 228 7.50 -19.16 7.89
N GLU A 229 7.99 -18.15 7.19
CA GLU A 229 8.94 -17.16 7.72
C GLU A 229 8.31 -16.24 8.75
N HIS A 230 7.03 -15.90 8.54
CA HIS A 230 6.32 -14.99 9.43
C HIS A 230 4.81 -15.19 9.37
N GLN A 231 4.14 -14.86 10.49
CA GLN A 231 2.69 -14.84 10.60
C GLN A 231 2.23 -13.54 11.23
N MET A 232 1.15 -12.99 10.72
CA MET A 232 0.55 -11.78 11.28
C MET A 232 -0.98 -11.86 11.25
N LYS A 233 -1.61 -11.47 12.37
CA LYS A 233 -3.03 -11.07 12.40
C LYS A 233 -3.11 -9.57 12.27
N PHE A 234 -4.15 -9.10 11.58
CA PHE A 234 -4.35 -7.67 11.36
C PHE A 234 -5.83 -7.31 11.28
N ASP A 235 -6.10 -6.05 11.55
CA ASP A 235 -7.38 -5.43 11.30
C ASP A 235 -7.25 -4.57 10.04
N ASN A 236 -8.35 -4.43 9.27
CA ASN A 236 -8.49 -3.44 8.23
C ASN A 236 -9.14 -2.21 8.86
N TYR A 237 -8.53 -1.05 8.72
CA TYR A 237 -8.95 0.17 9.41
C TYR A 237 -8.54 1.45 8.68
N CYS A 238 -9.20 2.54 9.04
CA CYS A 238 -8.79 3.90 8.72
C CYS A 238 -8.99 4.80 9.93
N SER A 239 -8.06 5.74 10.17
CA SER A 239 -8.26 6.80 11.13
C SER A 239 -9.44 7.67 10.70
N PHE A 240 -10.40 7.93 11.60
CA PHE A 240 -11.47 8.87 11.30
C PHE A 240 -11.00 10.33 11.41
N ASN A 241 -9.94 10.61 12.16
CA ASN A 241 -9.25 11.89 12.18
C ASN A 241 -7.73 11.69 12.16
N PRO A 242 -7.08 11.69 10.99
CA PRO A 242 -5.64 11.52 10.89
C PRO A 242 -4.84 12.78 11.26
N PHE A 243 -5.48 13.89 11.60
CA PHE A 243 -4.78 15.08 12.05
C PHE A 243 -4.58 15.06 13.58
N VAL A 244 -3.34 15.30 14.01
CA VAL A 244 -3.00 15.59 15.41
C VAL A 244 -2.71 17.09 15.48
N GLY A 245 -3.59 17.83 16.14
CA GLY A 245 -3.56 19.30 16.06
C GLY A 245 -3.82 19.80 14.62
N GLU A 246 -3.14 20.88 14.24
CA GLU A 246 -3.31 21.52 12.93
C GLU A 246 -2.16 21.25 11.95
N ARG A 247 -1.01 20.76 12.45
CA ARG A 247 0.23 20.64 11.70
C ARG A 247 0.74 19.21 11.50
N THR A 248 0.19 18.22 12.20
CA THR A 248 0.62 16.81 12.04
C THR A 248 -0.44 16.00 11.32
N LEU A 249 -0.07 15.35 10.22
CA LEU A 249 -0.90 14.41 9.48
C LEU A 249 -0.29 13.00 9.56
N LEU A 250 -1.10 12.03 9.99
CA LEU A 250 -0.73 10.62 10.01
C LEU A 250 -0.72 10.04 8.58
N ASN A 251 0.29 9.22 8.25
CA ASN A 251 0.36 8.47 7.02
C ASN A 251 0.83 7.02 7.27
N GLY A 252 0.72 6.17 6.24
CA GLY A 252 1.09 4.76 6.35
C GLY A 252 0.16 3.96 7.25
N ASN A 253 0.68 2.87 7.79
CA ASN A 253 -0.06 1.96 8.67
C ASN A 253 -0.46 2.59 10.02
N GLN A 254 -0.06 3.81 10.30
CA GLN A 254 -0.58 4.57 11.43
C GLN A 254 -1.94 5.19 11.11
N CYS A 255 -2.13 5.63 9.87
CA CYS A 255 -3.37 6.25 9.39
C CYS A 255 -4.39 5.21 8.92
N ALA A 256 -3.99 4.29 8.04
CA ALA A 256 -4.90 3.32 7.46
C ALA A 256 -4.17 2.03 7.07
N PHE A 257 -4.88 0.93 7.15
CA PHE A 257 -4.43 -0.36 6.64
C PHE A 257 -5.60 -1.09 5.98
N ILE A 258 -5.39 -1.47 4.74
CA ILE A 258 -6.29 -2.34 3.97
C ILE A 258 -5.43 -3.48 3.43
N GLU A 259 -5.97 -4.68 3.42
CA GLU A 259 -5.27 -5.85 2.89
C GLU A 259 -4.76 -5.62 1.46
N PRO A 260 -3.70 -6.34 1.02
CA PRO A 260 -2.89 -5.92 -0.13
C PRO A 260 -3.46 -6.25 -1.52
N LEU A 261 -4.70 -6.72 -1.66
CA LEU A 261 -5.28 -6.96 -2.98
C LEU A 261 -5.23 -5.66 -3.80
N GLU A 262 -4.86 -5.73 -5.06
CA GLU A 262 -4.63 -4.58 -5.94
C GLU A 262 -3.37 -3.73 -5.62
N ALA A 263 -2.52 -4.15 -4.67
CA ALA A 263 -1.32 -3.40 -4.26
C ALA A 263 -1.59 -1.94 -3.83
N THR A 264 -2.72 -1.71 -3.16
CA THR A 264 -3.26 -0.37 -2.87
C THR A 264 -2.46 0.41 -1.84
N ALA A 265 -1.70 -0.25 -0.96
CA ALA A 265 -1.01 0.40 0.15
C ALA A 265 -0.09 1.54 -0.31
N THR A 266 0.81 1.29 -1.28
CA THR A 266 1.76 2.30 -1.76
C THR A 266 1.05 3.47 -2.47
N GLY A 267 -0.03 3.17 -3.19
CA GLY A 267 -0.89 4.19 -3.81
C GLY A 267 -1.58 5.07 -2.77
N LEU A 268 -2.10 4.47 -1.68
CA LEU A 268 -2.73 5.20 -0.59
C LEU A 268 -1.72 6.10 0.15
N TYR A 269 -0.49 5.63 0.39
CA TYR A 269 0.56 6.46 1.00
C TYR A 269 0.87 7.70 0.16
N LEU A 270 0.95 7.56 -1.16
CA LEU A 270 1.13 8.69 -2.07
C LEU A 270 -0.09 9.60 -2.08
N TRP A 271 -1.31 9.05 -2.01
CA TRP A 271 -2.53 9.85 -1.93
C TRP A 271 -2.59 10.71 -0.68
N ILE A 272 -2.25 10.14 0.48
CA ILE A 272 -2.16 10.88 1.74
C ILE A 272 -1.05 11.94 1.67
N ALA A 273 0.10 11.62 1.05
CA ALA A 273 1.17 12.61 0.84
C ALA A 273 0.73 13.78 -0.04
N ARG A 274 -0.13 13.56 -1.04
CA ARG A 274 -0.76 14.65 -1.84
C ARG A 274 -1.71 15.50 -1.01
N ILE A 275 -2.54 14.89 -0.16
CA ILE A 275 -3.40 15.62 0.77
C ILE A 275 -2.54 16.47 1.71
N ALA A 276 -1.46 15.91 2.25
CA ALA A 276 -0.49 16.63 3.07
C ALA A 276 0.11 17.83 2.32
N PHE A 277 0.49 17.64 1.06
CA PHE A 277 1.05 18.69 0.21
C PHE A 277 0.04 19.82 -0.05
N ASP A 278 -1.21 19.49 -0.35
CA ASP A 278 -2.25 20.48 -0.60
C ASP A 278 -2.59 21.24 0.69
N ARG A 279 -2.61 20.57 1.85
CA ARG A 279 -2.76 21.22 3.18
C ARG A 279 -1.58 22.13 3.51
N PHE A 280 -0.35 21.65 3.36
CA PHE A 280 0.88 22.41 3.55
C PHE A 280 0.91 23.69 2.69
N SER A 281 0.45 23.57 1.43
CA SER A 281 0.34 24.67 0.47
C SER A 281 -0.89 25.57 0.70
N MET A 282 -1.66 25.32 1.76
CA MET A 282 -2.89 26.08 2.11
C MET A 282 -3.97 26.07 1.01
N LYS A 283 -4.01 25.06 0.15
CA LYS A 283 -5.03 24.90 -0.90
C LYS A 283 -6.34 24.32 -0.37
N VAL A 284 -6.24 23.51 0.69
CA VAL A 284 -7.36 22.81 1.34
C VAL A 284 -7.29 22.98 2.85
N ASP A 285 -8.45 23.01 3.49
CA ASP A 285 -8.58 22.98 4.95
C ASP A 285 -8.68 21.53 5.48
N ILE A 286 -8.63 21.35 6.80
CA ILE A 286 -8.70 20.02 7.44
C ILE A 286 -10.01 19.28 7.10
N PRO A 287 -11.21 19.90 7.19
CA PRO A 287 -12.45 19.24 6.77
C PRO A 287 -12.43 18.71 5.34
N GLN A 288 -11.89 19.48 4.40
CA GLN A 288 -11.73 19.05 3.00
C GLN A 288 -10.74 17.88 2.88
N CYS A 289 -9.62 17.92 3.61
CA CYS A 289 -8.67 16.81 3.67
C CYS A 289 -9.33 15.52 4.14
N LEU A 290 -10.11 15.57 5.22
CA LEU A 290 -10.84 14.44 5.77
C LEU A 290 -11.83 13.86 4.75
N GLN A 291 -12.61 14.72 4.10
CA GLN A 291 -13.57 14.30 3.07
C GLN A 291 -12.87 13.56 1.92
N ILE A 292 -11.75 14.12 1.43
CA ILE A 292 -10.96 13.53 0.33
C ILE A 292 -10.39 12.17 0.75
N LEU A 293 -9.80 12.09 1.95
CA LEU A 293 -9.20 10.87 2.47
C LEU A 293 -10.23 9.75 2.64
N HIS A 294 -11.33 10.05 3.34
CA HIS A 294 -12.34 9.01 3.61
C HIS A 294 -13.02 8.55 2.32
N LYS A 295 -13.24 9.44 1.36
CA LYS A 295 -13.76 9.05 0.03
C LYS A 295 -12.82 8.07 -0.66
N GLU A 296 -11.52 8.33 -0.65
CA GLU A 296 -10.52 7.46 -1.29
C GLU A 296 -10.43 6.12 -0.59
N VAL A 297 -10.29 6.11 0.74
CA VAL A 297 -10.22 4.87 1.53
C VAL A 297 -11.47 4.00 1.35
N ASN A 298 -12.66 4.62 1.39
CA ASN A 298 -13.92 3.90 1.16
C ASN A 298 -14.00 3.35 -0.27
N SER A 299 -13.49 4.08 -1.26
CA SER A 299 -13.44 3.60 -2.64
C SER A 299 -12.51 2.38 -2.78
N ILE A 300 -11.33 2.42 -2.15
CA ILE A 300 -10.39 1.30 -2.12
C ILE A 300 -11.03 0.09 -1.43
N ALA A 301 -11.54 0.27 -0.23
CA ALA A 301 -12.13 -0.81 0.56
C ALA A 301 -13.28 -1.49 -0.18
N ASN A 302 -14.17 -0.69 -0.78
CA ASN A 302 -15.33 -1.21 -1.49
C ASN A 302 -14.95 -1.89 -2.82
N PHE A 303 -13.92 -1.39 -3.53
CA PHE A 303 -13.40 -2.02 -4.74
C PHE A 303 -12.77 -3.38 -4.43
N ILE A 304 -11.99 -3.49 -3.36
CA ILE A 304 -11.43 -4.77 -2.90
C ILE A 304 -12.57 -5.73 -2.50
N LEU A 305 -13.56 -5.26 -1.75
CA LEU A 305 -14.68 -6.09 -1.34
C LEU A 305 -15.50 -6.60 -2.55
N TRP A 306 -15.60 -5.83 -3.63
CA TRP A 306 -16.22 -6.26 -4.87
C TRP A 306 -15.58 -7.51 -5.46
N HIS A 307 -14.26 -7.64 -5.39
CA HIS A 307 -13.54 -8.85 -5.82
C HIS A 307 -14.03 -10.09 -5.05
N TYR A 308 -14.15 -9.97 -3.74
CA TYR A 308 -14.66 -11.06 -2.90
C TYR A 308 -16.14 -11.37 -3.13
N LYS A 309 -16.96 -10.34 -3.40
CA LYS A 309 -18.39 -10.51 -3.71
C LYS A 309 -18.61 -11.24 -5.03
N THR A 310 -17.72 -11.07 -5.98
CA THR A 310 -17.71 -11.82 -7.25
C THR A 310 -17.46 -13.30 -6.99
N GLY A 311 -16.68 -13.62 -5.97
CA GLY A 311 -16.41 -14.97 -5.50
C GLY A 311 -15.28 -15.67 -6.22
N SER A 312 -15.26 -16.98 -6.11
CA SER A 312 -14.30 -17.85 -6.77
C SER A 312 -14.94 -19.19 -7.14
N LYS A 313 -14.14 -20.06 -7.78
CA LYS A 313 -14.54 -21.47 -8.04
C LYS A 313 -14.75 -22.30 -6.77
N PHE A 314 -14.20 -21.85 -5.64
CA PHE A 314 -14.26 -22.61 -4.39
C PHE A 314 -15.59 -22.41 -3.67
N ASP A 315 -16.26 -23.51 -3.35
CA ASP A 315 -17.38 -23.55 -2.42
C ASP A 315 -16.84 -23.88 -1.02
N SER A 316 -16.45 -22.86 -0.28
CA SER A 316 -15.78 -22.99 1.01
C SER A 316 -16.36 -22.04 2.07
N PRO A 317 -16.12 -22.29 3.35
CA PRO A 317 -16.58 -21.39 4.42
C PRO A 317 -16.12 -19.95 4.20
N PHE A 318 -14.88 -19.73 3.75
CA PHE A 318 -14.35 -18.39 3.46
C PHE A 318 -15.15 -17.68 2.37
N TRP A 319 -15.29 -18.28 1.19
CA TRP A 319 -15.96 -17.63 0.07
C TRP A 319 -17.47 -17.45 0.30
N ASN A 320 -18.09 -18.36 1.04
CA ASN A 320 -19.48 -18.21 1.46
C ASN A 320 -19.65 -17.06 2.45
N TYR A 321 -18.77 -16.93 3.43
CA TYR A 321 -18.75 -15.79 4.34
C TYR A 321 -18.51 -14.46 3.58
N ALA A 322 -17.52 -14.38 2.70
CA ALA A 322 -17.21 -13.17 1.94
C ALA A 322 -18.43 -12.64 1.15
N LYS A 323 -19.27 -13.53 0.61
CA LYS A 323 -20.51 -13.15 -0.09
C LYS A 323 -21.57 -12.54 0.84
N THR A 324 -21.55 -12.81 2.15
CA THR A 324 -22.52 -12.25 3.11
C THR A 324 -22.20 -10.83 3.56
N LEU A 325 -20.94 -10.38 3.41
CA LEU A 325 -20.51 -9.08 3.90
C LEU A 325 -21.31 -7.92 3.29
N PRO A 326 -21.60 -6.86 4.04
CA PRO A 326 -22.27 -5.67 3.51
C PRO A 326 -21.43 -5.04 2.40
N PHE A 327 -22.08 -4.67 1.31
CA PHE A 327 -21.43 -4.13 0.12
C PHE A 327 -22.26 -3.02 -0.51
N THR A 328 -21.62 -1.91 -0.83
CA THR A 328 -22.23 -0.82 -1.59
C THR A 328 -21.95 -1.02 -3.08
N PRO A 329 -22.97 -1.20 -3.93
CA PRO A 329 -22.75 -1.37 -5.37
C PRO A 329 -21.91 -0.23 -5.96
N ILE A 330 -20.92 -0.59 -6.76
CA ILE A 330 -20.00 0.35 -7.38
C ILE A 330 -20.56 0.74 -8.75
N GLN A 331 -20.56 2.05 -9.04
CA GLN A 331 -20.80 2.51 -10.39
C GLN A 331 -19.49 2.52 -11.18
N LYS A 332 -19.50 1.85 -12.33
CA LYS A 332 -18.38 1.84 -13.25
C LYS A 332 -18.10 3.23 -13.79
N PRO A 333 -16.85 3.70 -13.74
CA PRO A 333 -16.48 5.01 -14.26
C PRO A 333 -16.80 5.17 -15.75
N VAL A 334 -17.14 6.39 -16.16
CA VAL A 334 -17.44 6.75 -17.55
C VAL A 334 -16.34 7.65 -18.10
N GLY A 335 -15.89 7.39 -19.32
CA GLY A 335 -14.84 8.18 -19.95
C GLY A 335 -13.52 8.13 -19.16
N ASN A 336 -13.01 9.31 -18.79
CA ASN A 336 -11.76 9.48 -18.04
C ASN A 336 -11.97 9.55 -16.52
N GLU A 337 -13.18 9.32 -16.02
CA GLU A 337 -13.45 9.27 -14.60
C GLU A 337 -12.74 8.09 -13.96
N THR A 338 -12.54 8.19 -12.64
CA THR A 338 -12.00 7.11 -11.80
C THR A 338 -12.90 6.87 -10.60
N TYR A 339 -12.91 5.62 -10.15
CA TYR A 339 -13.42 5.23 -8.84
C TYR A 339 -12.21 4.94 -7.94
N GLY A 340 -11.87 5.87 -7.03
CA GLY A 340 -10.60 5.84 -6.36
C GLY A 340 -9.44 5.81 -7.37
N GLN A 341 -8.62 4.77 -7.28
CA GLN A 341 -7.42 4.59 -8.13
C GLN A 341 -7.70 3.87 -9.47
N TRP A 342 -8.93 3.44 -9.73
CA TRP A 342 -9.28 2.59 -10.89
C TRP A 342 -10.13 3.32 -11.92
N GLY A 343 -9.68 3.25 -13.15
CA GLY A 343 -10.44 3.69 -14.31
C GLY A 343 -11.32 2.57 -14.88
N ARG A 344 -12.09 2.88 -15.91
CA ARG A 344 -13.01 1.97 -16.58
C ARG A 344 -12.37 0.63 -16.98
N THR A 345 -11.12 0.64 -17.44
CA THR A 345 -10.40 -0.56 -17.88
C THR A 345 -10.30 -1.63 -16.78
N SER A 346 -10.06 -1.22 -15.54
CA SER A 346 -9.98 -2.17 -14.42
C SER A 346 -11.32 -2.89 -14.20
N PHE A 347 -12.44 -2.16 -14.32
CA PHE A 347 -13.78 -2.73 -14.24
C PHE A 347 -14.07 -3.66 -15.42
N ASP A 348 -13.74 -3.24 -16.65
CA ASP A 348 -13.96 -4.06 -17.85
C ASP A 348 -13.19 -5.39 -17.77
N VAL A 349 -11.94 -5.36 -17.33
CA VAL A 349 -11.13 -6.57 -17.16
C VAL A 349 -11.77 -7.52 -16.15
N TRP A 350 -12.20 -7.00 -15.00
CA TRP A 350 -12.81 -7.82 -13.97
C TRP A 350 -14.16 -8.40 -14.43
N GLU A 351 -15.09 -7.57 -14.89
CA GLU A 351 -16.44 -8.00 -15.32
C GLU A 351 -16.42 -8.99 -16.49
N ASN A 352 -15.50 -8.78 -17.45
CA ASN A 352 -15.39 -9.66 -18.61
C ASN A 352 -14.80 -11.04 -18.27
N ASN A 353 -14.14 -11.20 -17.14
CA ASN A 353 -13.42 -12.42 -16.78
C ASN A 353 -14.00 -13.16 -15.58
N THR A 354 -14.85 -12.54 -14.80
CA THR A 354 -15.50 -13.13 -13.64
C THR A 354 -17.00 -13.29 -13.83
#